data_ac9df3e5f988d90758bb70ff79ebeff4
#
_entry.id   ac9df3e5f988d90758bb70ff79ebeff4
#
_cell.length_a   1.000
_cell.length_b   1.000
_cell.length_c   1.000
_cell.angle_alpha   90.00
_cell.angle_beta   90.00
_cell.angle_gamma   90.00
#
_symmetry.space_group_name_H-M   'P 1'
#
loop_
_entity.id
_entity.type
_entity.pdbx_description
1 polymer ?
#
loop_
_entity_poly.entity_id
_entity_poly.type
_entity_poly.pdbx_seq_one_letter_code
_entity_poly.pdbx_strand_id
1 'polypeptide(L)'
;MGIFTNFFMKFGRVFSRRWGSLLIFFLALVAYSSTGYMYFELEGNPDLTWLDAIWWSLVTMTTVGYGDYFPVSTGGRLLVGIPTMIVGVGVLGYILSTLASIIMESKHKEIRGMASTNVHDHIILIHYNGLDQVQKIVHEIREDPSTERTPIVLVDEHLEEITKELIDLEIIFVRGNPAREVTLERANLSTARHCIIQANDQDPENSDHRNLAVALTVERLFPDIQTIVHCLNPGNIPFYEKAGVDGVVCINSLVGQMMVHELQDPGVHEVFTELTTNEAGKQFYIVDPQSGDVTYADAKDRYDSESTQVIGIQRGNRPIILPLS
;
A
#
# COMPACT_ATOMS: atom_id res chain seq x y z
N MET A 1 5.60 -16.66 2.01
CA MET A 1 5.83 -17.52 0.83
C MET A 1 5.44 -16.85 -0.50
N GLY A 2 4.61 -15.78 -0.48
CA GLY A 2 4.16 -15.07 -1.70
C GLY A 2 5.16 -14.10 -2.36
N ILE A 3 6.16 -13.59 -1.63
CA ILE A 3 7.13 -12.61 -2.16
C ILE A 3 8.08 -13.26 -3.19
N PHE A 4 8.52 -14.48 -2.94
CA PHE A 4 9.40 -15.22 -3.85
C PHE A 4 8.70 -15.66 -5.14
N THR A 5 7.44 -16.07 -5.07
CA THR A 5 6.67 -16.48 -6.27
C THR A 5 6.32 -15.29 -7.16
N ASN A 6 5.99 -14.13 -6.61
CA ASN A 6 5.76 -12.90 -7.39
C ASN A 6 7.06 -12.34 -8.00
N PHE A 7 8.19 -12.48 -7.31
CA PHE A 7 9.50 -12.13 -7.85
C PHE A 7 9.86 -13.00 -9.05
N PHE A 8 9.66 -14.34 -8.95
CA PHE A 8 9.94 -15.27 -10.06
C PHE A 8 8.99 -15.08 -11.26
N MET A 9 7.71 -14.77 -11.07
CA MET A 9 6.78 -14.52 -12.18
C MET A 9 7.03 -13.17 -12.89
N LYS A 10 7.42 -12.12 -12.17
CA LYS A 10 7.89 -10.86 -12.77
C LYS A 10 9.22 -11.04 -13.50
N PHE A 11 10.13 -11.85 -12.95
CA PHE A 11 11.41 -12.19 -13.56
C PHE A 11 11.23 -12.91 -14.91
N GLY A 12 10.25 -13.81 -15.03
CA GLY A 12 9.96 -14.53 -16.28
C GLY A 12 9.49 -13.64 -17.44
N ARG A 13 8.83 -12.51 -17.19
CA ARG A 13 8.39 -11.57 -18.25
C ARG A 13 9.48 -10.60 -18.69
N VAL A 14 10.41 -10.25 -17.83
CA VAL A 14 11.58 -9.40 -18.13
C VAL A 14 12.70 -10.22 -18.75
N PHE A 15 12.66 -11.54 -18.62
CA PHE A 15 13.63 -12.51 -19.15
C PHE A 15 13.59 -12.64 -20.69
N SER A 16 13.03 -11.64 -21.40
CA SER A 16 13.03 -11.61 -22.84
C SER A 16 14.47 -11.42 -23.41
N ARG A 17 14.65 -11.44 -24.64
CA ARG A 17 15.81 -11.40 -25.53
C ARG A 17 17.19 -10.91 -24.98
N ARG A 18 17.20 -9.94 -24.04
CA ARG A 18 18.46 -9.37 -23.48
C ARG A 18 19.14 -10.31 -22.48
N TRP A 19 18.40 -11.00 -21.64
CA TRP A 19 18.93 -11.97 -20.67
C TRP A 19 19.40 -13.26 -21.35
N GLY A 20 18.72 -13.68 -22.43
CA GLY A 20 19.17 -14.81 -23.25
C GLY A 20 20.54 -14.56 -23.86
N SER A 21 20.80 -13.37 -24.40
CA SER A 21 22.11 -13.04 -24.97
C SER A 21 23.20 -12.95 -23.91
N LEU A 22 22.88 -12.44 -22.70
CA LEU A 22 23.84 -12.43 -21.57
C LEU A 22 24.20 -13.83 -21.09
N LEU A 23 23.21 -14.72 -20.97
CA LEU A 23 23.46 -16.11 -20.57
C LEU A 23 24.33 -16.81 -21.62
N ILE A 24 24.03 -16.65 -22.91
CA ILE A 24 24.84 -17.21 -23.98
C ILE A 24 26.27 -16.65 -23.93
N PHE A 25 26.44 -15.35 -23.73
CA PHE A 25 27.76 -14.73 -23.61
C PHE A 25 28.53 -15.24 -22.39
N PHE A 26 27.86 -15.36 -21.22
CA PHE A 26 28.45 -15.94 -20.01
C PHE A 26 28.90 -17.39 -20.24
N LEU A 27 28.04 -18.21 -20.83
CA LEU A 27 28.40 -19.62 -21.15
C LEU A 27 29.55 -19.71 -22.16
N ALA A 28 29.57 -18.83 -23.15
CA ALA A 28 30.67 -18.76 -24.11
C ALA A 28 31.99 -18.34 -23.44
N LEU A 29 31.93 -17.41 -22.48
CA LEU A 29 33.09 -17.00 -21.71
C LEU A 29 33.61 -18.12 -20.80
N VAL A 30 32.69 -18.87 -20.14
CA VAL A 30 33.06 -20.05 -19.35
C VAL A 30 33.70 -21.09 -20.25
N ALA A 31 33.12 -21.37 -21.40
CA ALA A 31 33.67 -22.33 -22.35
C ALA A 31 35.07 -21.92 -22.87
N TYR A 32 35.24 -20.64 -23.22
CA TYR A 32 36.54 -20.06 -23.60
C TYR A 32 37.58 -20.25 -22.50
N SER A 33 37.24 -19.80 -21.27
CA SER A 33 38.15 -19.83 -20.13
C SER A 33 38.56 -21.27 -19.76
N SER A 34 37.58 -22.16 -19.67
CA SER A 34 37.81 -23.57 -19.29
C SER A 34 38.63 -24.30 -20.36
N THR A 35 38.29 -24.11 -21.64
CA THR A 35 39.02 -24.71 -22.76
C THR A 35 40.44 -24.18 -22.82
N GLY A 36 40.64 -22.89 -22.70
CA GLY A 36 41.96 -22.28 -22.69
C GLY A 36 42.80 -22.71 -21.48
N TYR A 37 42.18 -22.83 -20.31
CA TYR A 37 42.87 -23.33 -19.12
C TYR A 37 43.31 -24.77 -19.29
N MET A 38 42.45 -25.67 -19.78
CA MET A 38 42.81 -27.06 -20.10
C MET A 38 43.93 -27.11 -21.15
N TYR A 39 43.86 -26.31 -22.21
CA TYR A 39 44.85 -26.32 -23.28
C TYR A 39 46.26 -25.97 -22.82
N PHE A 40 46.40 -24.96 -21.95
CA PHE A 40 47.70 -24.48 -21.51
C PHE A 40 48.26 -25.20 -20.27
N GLU A 41 47.38 -25.77 -19.40
CA GLU A 41 47.81 -26.27 -18.09
C GLU A 41 47.77 -27.82 -17.97
N LEU A 42 47.08 -28.52 -18.88
CA LEU A 42 46.96 -30.01 -18.85
C LEU A 42 48.32 -30.69 -18.95
N GLU A 43 49.25 -30.15 -19.75
CA GLU A 43 50.58 -30.75 -19.94
C GLU A 43 51.41 -30.69 -18.63
N GLY A 44 51.23 -29.59 -17.87
CA GLY A 44 51.89 -29.38 -16.56
C GLY A 44 51.19 -30.05 -15.39
N ASN A 45 49.91 -30.39 -15.52
CA ASN A 45 49.07 -31.01 -14.52
C ASN A 45 48.17 -32.09 -15.15
N PRO A 46 48.63 -33.31 -15.33
CA PRO A 46 47.88 -34.37 -15.99
C PRO A 46 46.59 -34.82 -15.28
N ASP A 47 46.47 -34.52 -13.98
CA ASP A 47 45.30 -34.82 -13.16
C ASP A 47 44.19 -33.78 -13.28
N LEU A 48 44.40 -32.69 -14.04
CA LEU A 48 43.45 -31.65 -14.25
C LEU A 48 42.20 -32.11 -14.99
N THR A 49 41.04 -31.88 -14.40
CA THR A 49 39.74 -32.27 -15.00
C THR A 49 39.00 -31.07 -15.58
N TRP A 50 38.03 -31.32 -16.45
CA TRP A 50 37.13 -30.29 -16.96
C TRP A 50 36.33 -29.60 -15.88
N LEU A 51 36.01 -30.28 -14.79
CA LEU A 51 35.33 -29.70 -13.65
C LEU A 51 36.20 -28.65 -12.93
N ASP A 52 37.49 -28.95 -12.78
CA ASP A 52 38.45 -28.02 -12.19
C ASP A 52 38.64 -26.76 -13.05
N ALA A 53 38.66 -26.94 -14.36
CA ALA A 53 38.77 -25.82 -15.30
C ALA A 53 37.51 -24.93 -15.29
N ILE A 54 36.33 -25.53 -15.23
CA ILE A 54 35.06 -24.80 -15.10
C ILE A 54 34.98 -24.12 -13.74
N TRP A 55 35.37 -24.80 -12.67
CA TRP A 55 35.43 -24.24 -11.33
C TRP A 55 36.35 -23.04 -11.27
N TRP A 56 37.59 -23.16 -11.75
CA TRP A 56 38.52 -22.06 -11.82
C TRP A 56 37.95 -20.85 -12.61
N SER A 57 37.31 -21.12 -13.74
CA SER A 57 36.71 -20.06 -14.56
C SER A 57 35.63 -19.30 -13.77
N LEU A 58 34.73 -20.00 -13.10
CA LEU A 58 33.65 -19.40 -12.32
C LEU A 58 34.20 -18.62 -11.12
N VAL A 59 35.13 -19.20 -10.38
CA VAL A 59 35.74 -18.57 -9.20
C VAL A 59 36.52 -17.32 -9.58
N THR A 60 37.19 -17.34 -10.73
CA THR A 60 37.94 -16.20 -11.26
C THR A 60 37.01 -15.09 -11.76
N MET A 61 35.97 -15.42 -12.53
CA MET A 61 34.99 -14.44 -13.03
C MET A 61 34.19 -13.78 -11.92
N THR A 62 33.90 -14.53 -10.83
CA THR A 62 33.19 -14.00 -9.66
C THR A 62 34.12 -13.27 -8.67
N THR A 63 35.42 -13.17 -9.00
CA THR A 63 36.44 -12.50 -8.17
C THR A 63 36.66 -13.13 -6.79
N VAL A 64 36.22 -14.38 -6.58
CA VAL A 64 36.40 -15.10 -5.29
C VAL A 64 37.84 -15.55 -5.14
N GLY A 65 38.43 -16.20 -6.16
CA GLY A 65 39.84 -16.52 -6.24
C GLY A 65 40.37 -17.37 -5.07
N TYR A 66 39.85 -18.56 -4.83
CA TYR A 66 40.33 -19.43 -3.73
C TYR A 66 41.81 -19.79 -3.85
N GLY A 67 42.40 -19.74 -5.06
CA GLY A 67 43.81 -20.05 -5.28
C GLY A 67 44.13 -21.56 -5.30
N ASP A 68 43.12 -22.39 -5.31
CA ASP A 68 43.24 -23.85 -5.45
C ASP A 68 43.65 -24.27 -6.87
N TYR A 69 43.15 -23.56 -7.88
CA TYR A 69 43.49 -23.66 -9.27
C TYR A 69 43.87 -22.30 -9.84
N PHE A 70 44.97 -22.23 -10.61
CA PHE A 70 45.44 -21.02 -11.29
C PHE A 70 46.37 -21.36 -12.46
N PRO A 71 46.41 -20.52 -13.52
CA PRO A 71 47.33 -20.78 -14.64
C PRO A 71 48.80 -20.54 -14.20
N VAL A 72 49.65 -21.51 -14.48
CA VAL A 72 51.07 -21.47 -14.21
C VAL A 72 51.84 -21.07 -15.46
N SER A 73 51.44 -21.52 -16.63
CA SER A 73 52.06 -21.22 -17.89
C SER A 73 51.92 -19.75 -18.28
N THR A 74 52.86 -19.17 -18.99
CA THR A 74 52.79 -17.78 -19.50
C THR A 74 51.64 -17.63 -20.46
N GLY A 75 51.35 -18.60 -21.35
CA GLY A 75 50.24 -18.58 -22.26
C GLY A 75 48.90 -18.60 -21.53
N GLY A 76 48.75 -19.48 -20.55
CA GLY A 76 47.55 -19.55 -19.70
C GLY A 76 47.27 -18.22 -18.96
N ARG A 77 48.30 -17.60 -18.41
CA ARG A 77 48.16 -16.30 -17.73
C ARG A 77 47.75 -15.17 -18.66
N LEU A 78 48.46 -14.98 -19.78
CA LEU A 78 48.26 -13.84 -20.66
C LEU A 78 47.04 -14.00 -21.59
N LEU A 79 46.85 -15.18 -22.16
CA LEU A 79 45.80 -15.40 -23.18
C LEU A 79 44.48 -15.87 -22.58
N VAL A 80 44.48 -16.44 -21.37
CA VAL A 80 43.25 -16.94 -20.75
C VAL A 80 42.94 -16.21 -19.45
N GLY A 81 43.90 -16.14 -18.52
CA GLY A 81 43.68 -15.53 -17.20
C GLY A 81 43.30 -14.06 -17.27
N ILE A 82 44.13 -13.22 -17.93
CA ILE A 82 43.85 -11.78 -18.01
C ILE A 82 42.54 -11.47 -18.73
N PRO A 83 42.21 -12.04 -19.92
CA PRO A 83 40.93 -11.81 -20.55
C PRO A 83 39.75 -12.29 -19.71
N THR A 84 39.86 -13.43 -19.05
CA THR A 84 38.82 -13.97 -18.17
C THR A 84 38.55 -13.05 -16.99
N MET A 85 39.59 -12.50 -16.36
CA MET A 85 39.46 -11.53 -15.26
C MET A 85 38.77 -10.24 -15.72
N ILE A 86 39.22 -9.63 -16.83
CA ILE A 86 38.69 -8.34 -17.30
C ILE A 86 37.25 -8.49 -17.75
N VAL A 87 36.96 -9.48 -18.61
CA VAL A 87 35.62 -9.68 -19.15
C VAL A 87 34.68 -10.23 -18.08
N GLY A 88 35.17 -11.14 -17.22
CA GLY A 88 34.37 -11.70 -16.11
C GLY A 88 33.90 -10.64 -15.12
N VAL A 89 34.78 -9.74 -14.69
CA VAL A 89 34.41 -8.60 -13.81
C VAL A 89 33.39 -7.70 -14.50
N GLY A 90 33.56 -7.43 -15.80
CA GLY A 90 32.63 -6.66 -16.59
C GLY A 90 31.23 -7.28 -16.66
N VAL A 91 31.14 -8.59 -16.89
CA VAL A 91 29.88 -9.34 -16.90
C VAL A 91 29.21 -9.34 -15.53
N LEU A 92 29.95 -9.60 -14.46
CA LEU A 92 29.44 -9.57 -13.10
C LEU A 92 28.90 -8.17 -12.74
N GLY A 93 29.66 -7.13 -13.03
CA GLY A 93 29.25 -5.73 -12.80
C GLY A 93 27.97 -5.37 -13.57
N TYR A 94 27.83 -5.82 -14.81
CA TYR A 94 26.62 -5.61 -15.59
C TYR A 94 25.41 -6.32 -14.99
N ILE A 95 25.56 -7.58 -14.53
CA ILE A 95 24.49 -8.34 -13.87
C ILE A 95 24.04 -7.59 -12.61
N LEU A 96 24.99 -7.21 -11.73
CA LEU A 96 24.68 -6.50 -10.48
C LEU A 96 24.01 -5.15 -10.72
N SER A 97 24.50 -4.38 -11.71
CA SER A 97 23.89 -3.10 -12.11
C SER A 97 22.45 -3.28 -12.61
N THR A 98 22.20 -4.31 -13.39
CA THR A 98 20.86 -4.60 -13.92
C THR A 98 19.91 -5.01 -12.80
N LEU A 99 20.36 -5.84 -11.85
CA LEU A 99 19.56 -6.21 -10.68
C LEU A 99 19.24 -4.97 -9.82
N ALA A 100 20.22 -4.12 -9.56
CA ALA A 100 20.01 -2.86 -8.84
C ALA A 100 18.99 -1.96 -9.55
N SER A 101 19.08 -1.83 -10.87
CA SER A 101 18.13 -1.03 -11.66
C SER A 101 16.70 -1.54 -11.57
N ILE A 102 16.49 -2.88 -11.60
CA ILE A 102 15.15 -3.49 -11.47
C ILE A 102 14.54 -3.20 -10.08
N ILE A 103 15.35 -3.31 -9.03
CA ILE A 103 14.92 -3.03 -7.66
C ILE A 103 14.55 -1.54 -7.51
N MET A 104 15.38 -0.65 -8.04
CA MET A 104 15.13 0.79 -8.00
C MET A 104 13.87 1.16 -8.79
N GLU A 105 13.67 0.62 -9.99
CA GLU A 105 12.47 0.87 -10.79
C GLU A 105 11.19 0.43 -10.07
N SER A 106 11.22 -0.72 -9.39
CA SER A 106 10.08 -1.20 -8.60
C SER A 106 9.74 -0.22 -7.47
N LYS A 107 10.75 0.23 -6.71
CA LYS A 107 10.56 1.21 -5.64
C LYS A 107 10.06 2.56 -6.17
N HIS A 108 10.58 3.04 -7.29
CA HIS A 108 10.09 4.28 -7.91
C HIS A 108 8.62 4.17 -8.33
N LYS A 109 8.18 3.01 -8.84
CA LYS A 109 6.77 2.78 -9.17
C LYS A 109 5.88 2.80 -7.92
N GLU A 110 6.34 2.24 -6.81
CA GLU A 110 5.62 2.29 -5.52
C GLU A 110 5.52 3.73 -4.99
N ILE A 111 6.63 4.46 -4.94
CA ILE A 111 6.68 5.85 -4.48
C ILE A 111 5.77 6.76 -5.30
N ARG A 112 5.70 6.56 -6.61
CA ARG A 112 4.84 7.32 -7.54
C ARG A 112 3.40 6.82 -7.62
N GLY A 113 3.03 5.83 -6.84
CA GLY A 113 1.69 5.25 -6.86
C GLY A 113 1.32 4.57 -8.18
N MET A 114 2.32 4.17 -8.98
CA MET A 114 2.10 3.49 -10.26
C MET A 114 1.96 1.97 -10.12
N ALA A 115 2.29 1.44 -8.96
CA ALA A 115 2.13 0.02 -8.66
C ALA A 115 0.68 -0.31 -8.35
N SER A 116 0.28 -1.58 -8.58
CA SER A 116 -0.95 -2.14 -8.04
C SER A 116 -0.67 -2.77 -6.69
N THR A 117 -1.59 -2.62 -5.75
CA THR A 117 -1.51 -3.29 -4.46
C THR A 117 -2.26 -4.63 -4.47
N ASN A 118 -1.84 -5.54 -3.59
CA ASN A 118 -2.52 -6.83 -3.37
C ASN A 118 -2.92 -6.99 -1.89
N VAL A 119 -3.06 -5.89 -1.16
CA VAL A 119 -3.55 -5.94 0.23
C VAL A 119 -5.03 -6.30 0.25
N HIS A 120 -5.46 -6.97 1.31
CA HIS A 120 -6.82 -7.40 1.53
C HIS A 120 -7.31 -6.85 2.86
N ASP A 121 -8.63 -6.77 3.03
CA ASP A 121 -9.27 -6.31 4.27
C ASP A 121 -8.71 -4.94 4.72
N HIS A 122 -8.63 -4.00 3.78
CA HIS A 122 -7.98 -2.71 3.95
C HIS A 122 -8.99 -1.56 3.82
N ILE A 123 -8.55 -0.38 4.24
CA ILE A 123 -9.28 0.88 4.09
C ILE A 123 -8.74 1.63 2.88
N ILE A 124 -9.61 2.05 1.98
CA ILE A 124 -9.26 2.97 0.90
C ILE A 124 -9.60 4.39 1.35
N LEU A 125 -8.58 5.25 1.36
CA LEU A 125 -8.73 6.67 1.64
C LEU A 125 -8.59 7.45 0.32
N ILE A 126 -9.62 8.15 -0.08
CA ILE A 126 -9.65 8.90 -1.34
C ILE A 126 -9.45 10.39 -1.05
N HIS A 127 -8.58 11.01 -1.83
CA HIS A 127 -8.05 12.37 -1.78
C HIS A 127 -7.04 12.62 -0.67
N TYR A 128 -5.94 13.27 -1.09
CA TYR A 128 -4.88 13.75 -0.21
C TYR A 128 -5.07 15.25 0.06
N ASN A 129 -5.53 15.59 1.26
CA ASN A 129 -5.77 16.96 1.70
C ASN A 129 -4.67 17.51 2.62
N GLY A 130 -3.44 17.04 2.40
CA GLY A 130 -2.29 17.41 3.22
C GLY A 130 -1.94 16.35 4.27
N LEU A 131 -0.70 16.44 4.71
CA LEU A 131 -0.12 15.46 5.64
C LEU A 131 -0.85 15.43 6.98
N ASP A 132 -1.13 16.62 7.55
CA ASP A 132 -1.75 16.75 8.88
C ASP A 132 -3.13 16.09 8.95
N GLN A 133 -3.93 16.21 7.88
CA GLN A 133 -5.27 15.62 7.85
C GLN A 133 -5.19 14.08 7.72
N VAL A 134 -4.32 13.60 6.84
CA VAL A 134 -4.13 12.15 6.69
C VAL A 134 -3.58 11.54 7.98
N GLN A 135 -2.62 12.20 8.63
CA GLN A 135 -2.08 11.74 9.91
C GLN A 135 -3.15 11.63 11.00
N LYS A 136 -4.04 12.62 11.12
CA LYS A 136 -5.15 12.58 12.07
C LYS A 136 -6.09 11.41 11.80
N ILE A 137 -6.50 11.21 10.55
CA ILE A 137 -7.39 10.09 10.18
C ILE A 137 -6.72 8.75 10.47
N VAL A 138 -5.44 8.61 10.10
CA VAL A 138 -4.68 7.38 10.34
C VAL A 138 -4.51 7.12 11.84
N HIS A 139 -4.24 8.16 12.62
CA HIS A 139 -4.13 8.08 14.07
C HIS A 139 -5.44 7.58 14.69
N GLU A 140 -6.57 8.21 14.37
CA GLU A 140 -7.89 7.76 14.85
C GLU A 140 -8.21 6.31 14.46
N ILE A 141 -7.83 5.88 13.24
CA ILE A 141 -7.99 4.48 12.79
C ILE A 141 -7.11 3.54 13.60
N ARG A 142 -5.90 3.95 13.99
CA ARG A 142 -4.93 3.12 14.72
C ARG A 142 -5.25 3.00 16.21
N GLU A 143 -5.96 3.97 16.79
CA GLU A 143 -6.37 3.93 18.19
C GLU A 143 -7.51 2.93 18.45
N ASP A 144 -8.31 2.59 17.47
CA ASP A 144 -9.34 1.56 17.61
C ASP A 144 -8.76 0.14 17.46
N PRO A 145 -8.89 -0.73 18.46
CA PRO A 145 -8.37 -2.11 18.40
C PRO A 145 -8.89 -2.94 17.23
N SER A 146 -10.05 -2.61 16.68
CA SER A 146 -10.66 -3.33 15.55
C SER A 146 -10.02 -2.97 14.21
N THR A 147 -9.39 -1.79 14.12
CA THR A 147 -8.79 -1.23 12.89
C THR A 147 -7.30 -0.91 13.02
N GLU A 148 -6.70 -1.07 14.21
CA GLU A 148 -5.29 -0.78 14.52
C GLU A 148 -4.31 -1.30 13.46
N ARG A 149 -4.52 -2.52 12.97
CA ARG A 149 -3.63 -3.20 12.01
C ARG A 149 -4.15 -3.22 10.58
N THR A 150 -5.26 -2.55 10.32
CA THR A 150 -5.87 -2.53 8.99
C THR A 150 -4.98 -1.74 8.03
N PRO A 151 -4.55 -2.32 6.90
CA PRO A 151 -3.77 -1.59 5.91
C PRO A 151 -4.56 -0.40 5.33
N ILE A 152 -3.87 0.68 5.00
CA ILE A 152 -4.50 1.88 4.43
C ILE A 152 -3.92 2.13 3.04
N VAL A 153 -4.79 2.28 2.05
CA VAL A 153 -4.45 2.62 0.68
C VAL A 153 -4.96 4.02 0.37
N LEU A 154 -4.05 4.96 0.18
CA LEU A 154 -4.36 6.32 -0.26
C LEU A 154 -4.48 6.37 -1.77
N VAL A 155 -5.59 6.88 -2.28
CA VAL A 155 -5.83 7.09 -3.71
C VAL A 155 -5.94 8.58 -3.99
N ASP A 156 -5.05 9.12 -4.81
CA ASP A 156 -5.08 10.53 -5.20
C ASP A 156 -4.58 10.75 -6.63
N GLU A 157 -5.14 11.74 -7.31
CA GLU A 157 -4.78 12.09 -8.70
C GLU A 157 -3.60 13.08 -8.77
N HIS A 158 -3.51 13.99 -7.80
CA HIS A 158 -2.62 15.14 -7.83
C HIS A 158 -1.30 14.92 -7.10
N LEU A 159 -1.28 14.06 -6.07
CA LEU A 159 -0.06 13.71 -5.37
C LEU A 159 0.92 13.02 -6.34
N GLU A 160 2.08 13.62 -6.56
CA GLU A 160 3.06 13.07 -7.51
C GLU A 160 3.84 11.90 -6.95
N GLU A 161 4.26 12.01 -5.69
CA GLU A 161 5.03 11.00 -4.97
C GLU A 161 4.57 10.97 -3.50
N ILE A 162 4.53 9.77 -2.93
CA ILE A 162 4.23 9.62 -1.50
C ILE A 162 5.39 10.17 -0.67
N THR A 163 5.08 10.93 0.37
CA THR A 163 6.09 11.51 1.25
C THR A 163 6.65 10.47 2.22
N LYS A 164 7.82 10.76 2.80
CA LYS A 164 8.46 9.85 3.76
C LYS A 164 7.56 9.61 4.97
N GLU A 165 6.92 10.65 5.46
CA GLU A 165 6.03 10.60 6.62
C GLU A 165 4.84 9.67 6.38
N LEU A 166 4.27 9.65 5.18
CA LEU A 166 3.20 8.72 4.81
C LEU A 166 3.72 7.27 4.67
N ILE A 167 4.97 7.10 4.23
CA ILE A 167 5.61 5.77 4.19
C ILE A 167 5.85 5.26 5.62
N ASP A 168 6.29 6.12 6.53
CA ASP A 168 6.53 5.78 7.94
C ASP A 168 5.22 5.41 8.66
N LEU A 169 4.06 5.90 8.16
CA LEU A 169 2.71 5.49 8.58
C LEU A 169 2.21 4.20 7.89
N GLU A 170 3.07 3.53 7.12
CA GLU A 170 2.74 2.32 6.36
C GLU A 170 1.58 2.50 5.36
N ILE A 171 1.39 3.71 4.83
CA ILE A 171 0.38 4.00 3.81
C ILE A 171 0.87 3.52 2.45
N ILE A 172 0.02 2.80 1.75
CA ILE A 172 0.23 2.39 0.36
C ILE A 172 -0.40 3.45 -0.54
N PHE A 173 0.33 3.91 -1.55
CA PHE A 173 -0.15 4.94 -2.44
C PHE A 173 -0.49 4.41 -3.83
N VAL A 174 -1.65 4.81 -4.35
CA VAL A 174 -2.11 4.55 -5.71
C VAL A 174 -2.48 5.87 -6.36
N ARG A 175 -1.69 6.30 -7.34
CA ARG A 175 -1.93 7.53 -8.09
C ARG A 175 -2.93 7.29 -9.21
N GLY A 176 -3.96 8.11 -9.29
CA GLY A 176 -4.92 8.13 -10.40
C GLY A 176 -6.24 8.74 -10.01
N ASN A 177 -7.07 9.01 -11.02
CA ASN A 177 -8.41 9.53 -10.81
C ASN A 177 -9.28 8.47 -10.14
N PRO A 178 -9.80 8.72 -8.93
CA PRO A 178 -10.57 7.73 -8.16
C PRO A 178 -11.95 7.42 -8.75
N ALA A 179 -12.48 8.25 -9.66
CA ALA A 179 -13.70 7.93 -10.40
C ALA A 179 -13.49 6.91 -11.53
N ARG A 180 -12.24 6.50 -11.80
CA ARG A 180 -11.93 5.50 -12.83
C ARG A 180 -11.78 4.11 -12.22
N GLU A 181 -12.50 3.15 -12.77
CA GLU A 181 -12.44 1.73 -12.37
C GLU A 181 -10.99 1.18 -12.31
N VAL A 182 -10.19 1.44 -13.34
CA VAL A 182 -8.77 1.01 -13.39
C VAL A 182 -7.95 1.50 -12.19
N THR A 183 -8.23 2.69 -11.66
CA THR A 183 -7.54 3.22 -10.48
C THR A 183 -7.96 2.45 -9.23
N LEU A 184 -9.24 2.20 -9.07
CA LEU A 184 -9.80 1.45 -7.94
C LEU A 184 -9.40 -0.04 -7.98
N GLU A 185 -9.32 -0.64 -9.17
CA GLU A 185 -8.77 -1.99 -9.36
C GLU A 185 -7.30 -2.06 -8.91
N ARG A 186 -6.48 -1.04 -9.22
CA ARG A 186 -5.08 -0.97 -8.76
C ARG A 186 -4.99 -0.81 -7.24
N ALA A 187 -5.96 -0.15 -6.63
CA ALA A 187 -6.11 -0.06 -5.18
C ALA A 187 -6.68 -1.33 -4.54
N ASN A 188 -7.00 -2.36 -5.36
CA ASN A 188 -7.62 -3.63 -4.96
C ASN A 188 -8.97 -3.45 -4.24
N LEU A 189 -9.81 -2.56 -4.78
CA LEU A 189 -11.13 -2.24 -4.21
C LEU A 189 -11.96 -3.50 -3.92
N SER A 190 -11.88 -4.53 -4.77
CA SER A 190 -12.65 -5.78 -4.62
C SER A 190 -12.48 -6.50 -3.29
N THR A 191 -11.42 -6.21 -2.55
CA THR A 191 -11.10 -6.83 -1.26
C THR A 191 -10.97 -5.82 -0.13
N ALA A 192 -11.31 -4.55 -0.41
CA ALA A 192 -11.35 -3.51 0.61
C ALA A 192 -12.53 -3.73 1.56
N ARG A 193 -12.36 -3.35 2.80
CA ARG A 193 -13.42 -3.39 3.82
C ARG A 193 -14.19 -2.09 3.88
N HIS A 194 -13.49 -0.97 3.79
CA HIS A 194 -14.07 0.36 3.87
C HIS A 194 -13.50 1.28 2.80
N CYS A 195 -14.32 2.22 2.34
CA CYS A 195 -13.92 3.30 1.45
C CYS A 195 -14.31 4.66 2.06
N ILE A 196 -13.32 5.49 2.37
CA ILE A 196 -13.52 6.82 2.90
C ILE A 196 -13.22 7.83 1.79
N ILE A 197 -14.23 8.57 1.36
CA ILE A 197 -14.11 9.60 0.33
C ILE A 197 -14.11 10.96 1.01
N GLN A 198 -12.92 11.57 1.11
CA GLN A 198 -12.77 12.90 1.68
C GLN A 198 -13.27 13.99 0.72
N ALA A 199 -13.67 15.14 1.24
CA ALA A 199 -13.82 16.32 0.40
C ALA A 199 -12.48 16.69 -0.24
N ASN A 200 -12.52 17.16 -1.49
CA ASN A 200 -11.31 17.56 -2.20
C ASN A 200 -11.02 19.05 -1.92
N ASP A 201 -10.05 19.34 -1.06
CA ASP A 201 -9.68 20.70 -0.68
C ASP A 201 -8.96 21.47 -1.81
N GLN A 202 -8.48 20.78 -2.84
CA GLN A 202 -7.87 21.41 -4.02
C GLN A 202 -8.90 21.99 -5.00
N ASP A 203 -10.14 21.47 -4.96
CA ASP A 203 -11.25 21.93 -5.78
C ASP A 203 -12.57 21.87 -4.99
N PRO A 204 -12.73 22.71 -3.94
CA PRO A 204 -13.88 22.63 -3.04
C PRO A 204 -15.22 22.87 -3.74
N GLU A 205 -15.24 23.72 -4.77
CA GLU A 205 -16.47 24.06 -5.50
C GLU A 205 -17.06 22.86 -6.25
N ASN A 206 -16.21 21.98 -6.77
CA ASN A 206 -16.62 20.77 -7.52
C ASN A 206 -16.45 19.49 -6.72
N SER A 207 -15.97 19.58 -5.47
CA SER A 207 -15.67 18.43 -4.64
C SER A 207 -16.83 17.46 -4.54
N ASP A 208 -18.02 17.93 -4.16
CA ASP A 208 -19.19 17.07 -4.00
C ASP A 208 -19.60 16.38 -5.31
N HIS A 209 -19.53 17.08 -6.45
CA HIS A 209 -19.87 16.46 -7.75
C HIS A 209 -18.87 15.37 -8.16
N ARG A 210 -17.58 15.60 -7.93
CA ARG A 210 -16.53 14.62 -8.20
C ARG A 210 -16.64 13.43 -7.27
N ASN A 211 -16.86 13.67 -5.98
CA ASN A 211 -17.06 12.63 -4.99
C ASN A 211 -18.30 11.78 -5.25
N LEU A 212 -19.39 12.40 -5.75
CA LEU A 212 -20.56 11.65 -6.18
C LEU A 212 -20.23 10.68 -7.33
N ALA A 213 -19.40 11.11 -8.30
CA ALA A 213 -18.95 10.22 -9.36
C ALA A 213 -18.08 9.06 -8.84
N VAL A 214 -17.22 9.34 -7.85
CA VAL A 214 -16.43 8.31 -7.17
C VAL A 214 -17.32 7.32 -6.42
N ALA A 215 -18.24 7.83 -5.60
CA ALA A 215 -19.21 7.03 -4.85
C ALA A 215 -20.03 6.11 -5.75
N LEU A 216 -20.61 6.66 -6.83
CA LEU A 216 -21.34 5.86 -7.83
C LEU A 216 -20.49 4.78 -8.48
N THR A 217 -19.18 5.03 -8.68
CA THR A 217 -18.27 4.03 -9.24
C THR A 217 -18.00 2.92 -8.24
N VAL A 218 -17.76 3.26 -6.96
CA VAL A 218 -17.54 2.29 -5.88
C VAL A 218 -18.77 1.41 -5.69
N GLU A 219 -19.93 2.02 -5.47
CA GLU A 219 -21.20 1.31 -5.22
C GLU A 219 -21.62 0.42 -6.39
N ARG A 220 -21.40 0.86 -7.63
CA ARG A 220 -21.68 0.05 -8.81
C ARG A 220 -20.80 -1.20 -8.91
N LEU A 221 -19.52 -1.06 -8.54
CA LEU A 221 -18.56 -2.16 -8.68
C LEU A 221 -18.65 -3.15 -7.52
N PHE A 222 -18.79 -2.64 -6.30
CA PHE A 222 -18.73 -3.44 -5.08
C PHE A 222 -19.66 -2.86 -4.00
N PRO A 223 -20.98 -3.13 -4.09
CA PRO A 223 -21.97 -2.55 -3.17
C PRO A 223 -21.89 -3.06 -1.73
N ASP A 224 -21.09 -4.08 -1.49
CA ASP A 224 -20.87 -4.64 -0.13
C ASP A 224 -19.75 -3.91 0.66
N ILE A 225 -19.05 -2.96 0.02
CA ILE A 225 -18.02 -2.17 0.69
C ILE A 225 -18.67 -1.02 1.43
N GLN A 226 -18.39 -0.90 2.72
CA GLN A 226 -18.90 0.24 3.48
C GLN A 226 -18.24 1.54 3.01
N THR A 227 -19.07 2.42 2.40
CA THR A 227 -18.63 3.69 1.81
C THR A 227 -19.07 4.87 2.69
N ILE A 228 -18.11 5.70 3.09
CA ILE A 228 -18.34 6.92 3.87
C ILE A 228 -17.87 8.11 3.06
N VAL A 229 -18.69 9.15 2.92
CA VAL A 229 -18.39 10.33 2.12
C VAL A 229 -18.43 11.61 2.96
N HIS A 230 -17.40 12.44 2.85
CA HIS A 230 -17.40 13.80 3.36
C HIS A 230 -18.06 14.72 2.32
N CYS A 231 -19.21 15.29 2.68
CA CYS A 231 -20.00 16.22 1.88
C CYS A 231 -19.82 17.65 2.39
N LEU A 232 -19.57 18.59 1.48
CA LEU A 232 -19.42 20.01 1.84
C LEU A 232 -20.77 20.77 1.86
N ASN A 233 -21.65 20.45 0.91
CA ASN A 233 -22.95 21.12 0.80
C ASN A 233 -24.08 20.19 1.27
N PRO A 234 -24.80 20.52 2.36
CA PRO A 234 -25.90 19.71 2.86
C PRO A 234 -26.99 19.38 1.80
N GLY A 235 -27.16 20.26 0.80
CA GLY A 235 -28.09 20.04 -0.32
C GLY A 235 -27.72 18.83 -1.20
N ASN A 236 -26.49 18.34 -1.12
CA ASN A 236 -26.03 17.21 -1.90
C ASN A 236 -26.19 15.86 -1.17
N ILE A 237 -26.50 15.85 0.13
CA ILE A 237 -26.73 14.62 0.91
C ILE A 237 -27.72 13.66 0.23
N PRO A 238 -28.91 14.08 -0.27
CA PRO A 238 -29.84 13.19 -0.89
C PRO A 238 -29.32 12.51 -2.16
N PHE A 239 -28.32 13.08 -2.83
CA PHE A 239 -27.71 12.46 -4.00
C PHE A 239 -26.77 11.30 -3.62
N TYR A 240 -26.03 11.46 -2.52
CA TYR A 240 -25.19 10.38 -1.99
C TYR A 240 -26.03 9.22 -1.43
N GLU A 241 -27.11 9.53 -0.70
CA GLU A 241 -28.06 8.50 -0.23
C GLU A 241 -28.65 7.70 -1.39
N LYS A 242 -29.02 8.38 -2.49
CA LYS A 242 -29.51 7.71 -3.71
C LYS A 242 -28.43 6.94 -4.45
N ALA A 243 -27.17 7.32 -4.31
CA ALA A 243 -26.04 6.58 -4.87
C ALA A 243 -25.75 5.28 -4.11
N GLY A 244 -26.31 5.10 -2.90
CA GLY A 244 -26.18 3.87 -2.11
C GLY A 244 -25.10 3.93 -1.02
N VAL A 245 -24.44 5.10 -0.77
CA VAL A 245 -23.43 5.21 0.26
C VAL A 245 -23.98 4.97 1.66
N ASP A 246 -23.20 4.29 2.50
CA ASP A 246 -23.63 3.91 3.85
C ASP A 246 -23.63 5.10 4.82
N GLY A 247 -22.72 6.05 4.63
CA GLY A 247 -22.57 7.19 5.51
C GLY A 247 -22.21 8.48 4.78
N VAL A 248 -22.90 9.58 5.13
CA VAL A 248 -22.58 10.93 4.63
C VAL A 248 -22.29 11.83 5.82
N VAL A 249 -21.07 12.34 5.89
CA VAL A 249 -20.63 13.26 6.93
C VAL A 249 -20.57 14.68 6.34
N CYS A 250 -21.44 15.57 6.84
CA CYS A 250 -21.48 16.97 6.42
C CYS A 250 -21.20 17.89 7.62
N ILE A 251 -19.95 18.29 7.78
CA ILE A 251 -19.49 19.03 8.95
C ILE A 251 -19.93 20.52 8.91
N ASN A 252 -20.09 21.12 7.73
CA ASN A 252 -20.38 22.54 7.58
C ASN A 252 -21.67 22.99 8.30
N SER A 253 -22.68 22.13 8.38
CA SER A 253 -23.90 22.42 9.15
C SER A 253 -23.67 22.31 10.66
N LEU A 254 -22.80 21.39 11.08
CA LEU A 254 -22.49 21.16 12.49
C LEU A 254 -21.66 22.28 13.11
N VAL A 255 -20.72 22.85 12.35
CA VAL A 255 -19.85 23.94 12.82
C VAL A 255 -20.70 25.14 13.30
N GLY A 256 -21.67 25.56 12.51
CA GLY A 256 -22.55 26.70 12.89
C GLY A 256 -23.35 26.41 14.17
N GLN A 257 -23.86 25.20 14.32
CA GLN A 257 -24.59 24.77 15.53
C GLN A 257 -23.65 24.72 16.74
N MET A 258 -22.46 24.18 16.62
CA MET A 258 -21.47 24.12 17.70
C MET A 258 -21.04 25.50 18.17
N MET A 259 -20.85 26.47 17.24
CA MET A 259 -20.54 27.86 17.61
C MET A 259 -21.66 28.51 18.43
N VAL A 260 -22.91 28.24 18.07
CA VAL A 260 -24.07 28.79 18.84
C VAL A 260 -24.18 28.10 20.20
N HIS A 261 -23.98 26.79 20.28
CA HIS A 261 -23.98 26.07 21.55
C HIS A 261 -22.85 26.53 22.46
N GLU A 262 -21.64 26.73 21.94
CA GLU A 262 -20.52 27.25 22.72
C GLU A 262 -20.75 28.66 23.23
N LEU A 263 -21.48 29.51 22.47
CA LEU A 263 -21.88 30.85 22.91
C LEU A 263 -22.90 30.77 24.07
N GLN A 264 -23.82 29.83 24.05
CA GLN A 264 -24.87 29.64 25.05
C GLN A 264 -24.38 28.93 26.30
N ASP A 265 -23.59 27.89 26.12
CA ASP A 265 -23.07 27.01 27.17
C ASP A 265 -21.57 26.74 26.92
N PRO A 266 -20.68 27.61 27.44
CA PRO A 266 -19.23 27.47 27.26
C PRO A 266 -18.70 26.14 27.76
N GLY A 267 -17.87 25.46 26.92
CA GLY A 267 -17.28 24.13 27.19
C GLY A 267 -17.96 22.98 26.46
N VAL A 268 -19.05 23.22 25.74
CA VAL A 268 -19.74 22.17 24.96
C VAL A 268 -18.82 21.57 23.91
N HIS A 269 -17.96 22.38 23.29
CA HIS A 269 -17.01 21.88 22.25
C HIS A 269 -15.99 20.89 22.84
N GLU A 270 -15.55 21.06 24.09
CA GLU A 270 -14.61 20.15 24.76
C GLU A 270 -15.26 18.77 24.95
N VAL A 271 -16.50 18.75 25.44
CA VAL A 271 -17.27 17.52 25.61
C VAL A 271 -17.48 16.81 24.28
N PHE A 272 -17.82 17.54 23.22
CA PHE A 272 -18.01 16.96 21.91
C PHE A 272 -16.71 16.39 21.34
N THR A 273 -15.59 17.09 21.50
CA THR A 273 -14.27 16.62 21.09
C THR A 273 -13.90 15.32 21.79
N GLU A 274 -14.10 15.26 23.12
CA GLU A 274 -13.83 14.04 23.91
C GLU A 274 -14.68 12.84 23.47
N LEU A 275 -15.93 13.07 23.06
CA LEU A 275 -16.84 12.02 22.61
C LEU A 275 -16.57 11.52 21.18
N THR A 276 -15.82 12.29 20.39
CA THR A 276 -15.58 11.97 18.97
C THR A 276 -14.17 11.49 18.66
N THR A 277 -13.23 11.53 19.62
CA THR A 277 -11.88 10.99 19.45
C THR A 277 -11.77 9.56 19.94
N ASN A 278 -10.93 8.76 19.28
CA ASN A 278 -10.56 7.41 19.72
C ASN A 278 -9.34 7.41 20.68
N GLU A 279 -8.66 8.55 20.84
CA GLU A 279 -7.39 8.68 21.54
C GLU A 279 -7.54 8.50 23.06
N ALA A 280 -8.58 9.04 23.64
CA ALA A 280 -8.87 8.91 25.05
C ALA A 280 -10.34 9.29 25.31
N GLY A 281 -10.94 8.67 26.30
CA GLY A 281 -12.23 9.09 26.78
C GLY A 281 -13.39 8.17 26.45
N LYS A 282 -14.57 8.74 26.40
CA LYS A 282 -15.82 8.02 26.21
C LYS A 282 -16.26 8.17 24.76
N GLN A 283 -16.46 7.05 24.10
CA GLN A 283 -16.86 7.00 22.70
C GLN A 283 -18.34 6.69 22.54
N PHE A 284 -18.90 7.05 21.39
CA PHE A 284 -20.21 6.61 20.97
C PHE A 284 -20.14 5.22 20.34
N TYR A 285 -20.92 4.28 20.87
CA TYR A 285 -21.07 2.94 20.29
C TYR A 285 -22.51 2.70 19.87
N ILE A 286 -22.70 2.14 18.69
CA ILE A 286 -23.99 1.60 18.26
C ILE A 286 -23.94 0.11 18.52
N VAL A 287 -24.86 -0.37 19.36
CA VAL A 287 -24.98 -1.79 19.73
C VAL A 287 -26.27 -2.33 19.16
N ASP A 288 -26.21 -3.48 18.47
CA ASP A 288 -27.40 -4.14 17.99
C ASP A 288 -28.28 -4.62 19.15
N PRO A 289 -29.60 -4.34 19.11
CA PRO A 289 -30.50 -4.74 20.17
C PRO A 289 -30.59 -6.27 20.25
N GLN A 290 -30.49 -6.80 21.45
CA GLN A 290 -30.77 -8.23 21.69
C GLN A 290 -32.28 -8.49 21.61
N SER A 291 -32.65 -9.75 21.34
CA SER A 291 -34.05 -10.17 21.29
C SER A 291 -34.76 -9.84 22.62
N GLY A 292 -35.75 -8.95 22.57
CA GLY A 292 -36.51 -8.49 23.71
C GLY A 292 -36.40 -7.01 24.07
N ASP A 293 -35.45 -6.26 23.44
CA ASP A 293 -35.33 -4.82 23.64
C ASP A 293 -36.34 -4.09 22.73
N VAL A 294 -37.44 -3.70 23.34
CA VAL A 294 -38.54 -3.04 22.58
C VAL A 294 -38.61 -1.54 22.87
N THR A 295 -38.13 -1.14 24.06
CA THR A 295 -38.21 0.26 24.52
C THR A 295 -36.84 0.80 24.94
N TYR A 296 -36.73 2.13 25.06
CA TYR A 296 -35.54 2.78 25.62
C TYR A 296 -35.30 2.35 27.08
N ALA A 297 -36.36 2.14 27.87
CA ALA A 297 -36.23 1.70 29.25
C ALA A 297 -35.58 0.31 29.33
N ASP A 298 -35.96 -0.61 28.45
CA ASP A 298 -35.37 -1.96 28.39
C ASP A 298 -33.87 -1.88 28.01
N ALA A 299 -33.52 -1.03 27.04
CA ALA A 299 -32.14 -0.81 26.68
C ALA A 299 -31.32 -0.16 27.81
N LYS A 300 -31.91 0.82 28.52
CA LYS A 300 -31.25 1.48 29.62
C LYS A 300 -31.00 0.52 30.78
N ASP A 301 -31.98 -0.28 31.17
CA ASP A 301 -31.86 -1.27 32.27
C ASP A 301 -30.81 -2.34 31.96
N ARG A 302 -30.54 -2.60 30.68
CA ARG A 302 -29.60 -3.63 30.24
C ARG A 302 -28.16 -3.11 30.04
N TYR A 303 -27.99 -1.93 29.44
CA TYR A 303 -26.71 -1.42 28.99
C TYR A 303 -26.15 -0.30 29.88
N ASP A 304 -26.95 0.37 30.71
CA ASP A 304 -26.43 1.33 31.67
C ASP A 304 -25.56 0.63 32.70
N SER A 305 -24.39 1.16 32.94
CA SER A 305 -23.44 0.69 33.94
C SER A 305 -22.63 1.86 34.50
N GLU A 306 -21.66 1.61 35.38
CA GLU A 306 -20.73 2.65 35.85
C GLU A 306 -19.88 3.26 34.74
N SER A 307 -19.67 2.52 33.62
CA SER A 307 -18.82 2.91 32.50
C SER A 307 -19.57 3.18 31.20
N THR A 308 -20.85 2.83 31.11
CA THR A 308 -21.66 2.97 29.89
C THR A 308 -22.99 3.64 30.19
N GLN A 309 -23.44 4.52 29.31
CA GLN A 309 -24.72 5.19 29.41
C GLN A 309 -25.46 5.13 28.07
N VAL A 310 -26.73 4.66 28.10
CA VAL A 310 -27.58 4.67 26.89
C VAL A 310 -28.08 6.11 26.66
N ILE A 311 -27.70 6.67 25.53
CA ILE A 311 -28.09 8.03 25.16
C ILE A 311 -29.28 8.10 24.19
N GLY A 312 -29.59 6.99 23.52
CA GLY A 312 -30.71 6.94 22.59
C GLY A 312 -30.87 5.58 21.94
N ILE A 313 -31.90 5.44 21.12
CA ILE A 313 -32.17 4.26 20.29
C ILE A 313 -32.42 4.70 18.84
N GLN A 314 -31.86 3.95 17.89
CA GLN A 314 -32.10 4.15 16.46
C GLN A 314 -33.08 3.09 15.95
N ARG A 315 -34.11 3.50 15.23
CA ARG A 315 -35.06 2.58 14.58
C ARG A 315 -34.99 2.72 13.07
N GLY A 316 -34.37 1.74 12.42
CA GLY A 316 -34.08 1.80 10.98
C GLY A 316 -33.19 3.01 10.65
N ASN A 317 -33.45 3.70 9.53
CA ASN A 317 -32.69 4.91 9.12
C ASN A 317 -33.15 6.20 9.82
N ARG A 318 -33.91 6.13 10.90
CA ARG A 318 -34.34 7.33 11.62
C ARG A 318 -33.27 7.76 12.60
N PRO A 319 -33.07 9.09 12.75
CA PRO A 319 -32.08 9.62 13.71
C PRO A 319 -32.38 9.11 15.12
N ILE A 320 -31.34 9.00 15.91
CA ILE A 320 -31.40 8.63 17.33
C ILE A 320 -32.33 9.61 18.04
N ILE A 321 -33.36 9.08 18.67
CA ILE A 321 -34.29 9.90 19.45
C ILE A 321 -33.85 9.74 20.90
N LEU A 322 -33.30 10.80 21.45
CA LEU A 322 -33.16 10.93 22.89
C LEU A 322 -34.58 10.97 23.47
N PRO A 323 -34.94 10.15 24.44
CA PRO A 323 -36.27 10.21 25.03
C PRO A 323 -36.40 11.56 25.73
N LEU A 324 -37.32 12.36 25.25
CA LEU A 324 -37.86 13.45 26.05
C LEU A 324 -38.58 12.80 27.23
N SER A 325 -38.14 13.11 28.44
CA SER A 325 -38.68 12.67 29.70
C SER A 325 -40.18 12.94 29.82
#